data_c2b12a6a9d88fccff96bfe8cf520e3dc
#
_entry.id   c2b12a6a9d88fccff96bfe8cf520e3dc
#
_cell.length_a   1.000
_cell.length_b   1.000
_cell.length_c   1.000
_cell.angle_alpha   90.00
_cell.angle_beta   90.00
_cell.angle_gamma   90.00
#
_symmetry.space_group_name_H-M   'P 1'
#
loop_
_entity.id
_entity.type
_entity.pdbx_description
1 polymer ?
#
loop_
_entity_poly.entity_id
_entity_poly.type
_entity_poly.pdbx_seq_one_letter_code
_entity_poly.pdbx_strand_id
1 'polypeptide(L)'
;MTIKEAVIEVCHKIFLPPYEKKMRRRLENHDFTFLASNCTAGIIYHRLGMKFLSPTINMFIWQDDFLKFVLDLPHYLGCELQFIETEEPYPVAMLDDIKLYFNHYKTAEEAREKWEERKKRMHMDNLFILMYKKE
;
A
#
# COMPACT_ATOMS: atom_id res chain seq x y z
N MET A 1 28.31 4.98 -4.82
CA MET A 1 27.36 6.08 -5.14
C MET A 1 27.95 6.97 -6.21
N THR A 2 27.26 7.19 -7.29
CA THR A 2 27.66 8.11 -8.35
C THR A 2 27.45 9.57 -7.93
N ILE A 3 28.11 10.53 -8.59
CA ILE A 3 27.90 11.97 -8.37
C ILE A 3 26.41 12.32 -8.62
N LYS A 4 25.81 11.72 -9.67
CA LYS A 4 24.39 11.91 -9.99
C LYS A 4 23.47 11.47 -8.86
N GLU A 5 23.71 10.30 -8.28
CA GLU A 5 22.93 9.77 -7.15
C GLU A 5 23.09 10.65 -5.91
N ALA A 6 24.32 11.12 -5.61
CA ALA A 6 24.60 12.02 -4.51
C ALA A 6 23.87 13.37 -4.67
N VAL A 7 23.87 13.92 -5.88
CA VAL A 7 23.14 15.19 -6.19
C VAL A 7 21.64 14.99 -6.03
N ILE A 8 21.07 13.88 -6.54
CA ILE A 8 19.65 13.57 -6.38
C ILE A 8 19.29 13.43 -4.89
N GLU A 9 20.11 12.74 -4.11
CA GLU A 9 19.89 12.58 -2.67
C GLU A 9 19.90 13.92 -1.94
N VAL A 10 20.86 14.80 -2.22
CA VAL A 10 20.94 16.15 -1.64
C VAL A 10 19.72 16.98 -2.06
N CYS A 11 19.34 16.94 -3.33
CA CYS A 11 18.14 17.63 -3.81
C CYS A 11 16.88 17.16 -3.10
N HIS A 12 16.72 15.86 -2.90
CA HIS A 12 15.59 15.28 -2.15
C HIS A 12 15.58 15.76 -0.69
N LYS A 13 16.72 15.81 -0.02
CA LYS A 13 16.81 16.29 1.36
C LYS A 13 16.46 17.77 1.53
N ILE A 14 16.74 18.59 0.52
CA ILE A 14 16.54 20.05 0.59
C ILE A 14 15.16 20.45 0.08
N PHE A 15 14.71 19.91 -1.06
CA PHE A 15 13.50 20.36 -1.75
C PHE A 15 12.25 19.54 -1.44
N LEU A 16 12.41 18.26 -1.12
CA LEU A 16 11.26 17.37 -0.85
C LEU A 16 10.48 17.78 0.42
N PRO A 17 11.11 18.08 1.57
CA PRO A 17 10.38 18.48 2.77
C PRO A 17 9.50 19.72 2.61
N PRO A 18 9.97 20.84 1.99
CA PRO A 18 9.11 21.99 1.71
C PRO A 18 7.97 21.66 0.75
N TYR A 19 8.21 20.82 -0.26
CA TYR A 19 7.20 20.38 -1.20
C TYR A 19 6.11 19.54 -0.51
N GLU A 20 6.50 18.57 0.30
CA GLU A 20 5.58 17.75 1.09
C GLU A 20 4.75 18.59 2.05
N LYS A 21 5.36 19.55 2.74
CA LYS A 21 4.67 20.48 3.62
C LYS A 21 3.64 21.32 2.87
N LYS A 22 3.97 21.77 1.65
CA LYS A 22 3.02 22.48 0.78
C LYS A 22 1.86 21.57 0.38
N MET A 23 2.13 20.32 -0.01
CA MET A 23 1.10 19.35 -0.36
C MET A 23 0.16 19.04 0.81
N ARG A 24 0.71 18.85 2.01
CA ARG A 24 -0.07 18.64 3.25
C ARG A 24 -1.01 19.81 3.56
N ARG A 25 -0.56 21.04 3.35
CA ARG A 25 -1.38 22.25 3.54
C ARG A 25 -2.54 22.36 2.54
N ARG A 26 -2.34 21.84 1.33
CA ARG A 26 -3.35 21.86 0.27
C ARG A 26 -4.35 20.72 0.35
N LEU A 27 -4.04 19.70 1.15
CA LEU A 27 -4.92 18.57 1.34
C LEU A 27 -6.12 18.97 2.20
N GLU A 28 -7.30 18.98 1.62
CA GLU A 28 -8.55 19.29 2.32
C GLU A 28 -9.26 18.04 2.84
N ASN A 29 -9.19 16.95 2.07
CA ASN A 29 -9.79 15.67 2.44
C ASN A 29 -8.76 14.75 3.09
N HIS A 30 -8.99 14.37 4.35
CA HIS A 30 -8.17 13.45 5.11
C HIS A 30 -8.82 12.08 5.34
N ASP A 31 -10.06 11.91 4.87
CA ASP A 31 -10.87 10.71 5.09
C ASP A 31 -11.05 9.94 3.79
N PHE A 32 -9.94 9.42 3.25
CA PHE A 32 -9.96 8.65 2.02
C PHE A 32 -9.13 7.36 2.14
N THR A 33 -9.56 6.34 1.42
CA THR A 33 -8.79 5.10 1.26
C THR A 33 -8.19 5.02 -0.13
N PHE A 34 -6.88 4.88 -0.18
CA PHE A 34 -6.14 4.69 -1.41
C PHE A 34 -5.72 3.23 -1.55
N LEU A 35 -6.35 2.52 -2.47
CA LEU A 35 -6.01 1.13 -2.79
C LEU A 35 -5.07 1.10 -3.99
N ALA A 36 -3.91 0.48 -3.81
CA ALA A 36 -2.93 0.33 -4.88
C ALA A 36 -2.49 -1.13 -5.03
N SER A 37 -2.22 -1.54 -6.26
CA SER A 37 -1.71 -2.88 -6.54
C SER A 37 -0.24 -3.09 -6.14
N ASN A 38 0.44 -2.02 -5.76
CA ASN A 38 1.84 -2.03 -5.30
C ASN A 38 1.99 -1.13 -4.06
N CYS A 39 3.22 -0.84 -3.63
CA CYS A 39 3.51 -0.05 -2.43
C CYS A 39 3.26 1.48 -2.57
N THR A 40 2.68 1.95 -3.67
CA THR A 40 2.46 3.39 -3.92
C THR A 40 1.52 4.03 -2.90
N ALA A 41 0.49 3.32 -2.42
CA ALA A 41 -0.44 3.82 -1.41
C ALA A 41 0.29 4.23 -0.12
N GLY A 42 1.19 3.40 0.37
CA GLY A 42 2.01 3.69 1.55
C GLY A 42 2.90 4.92 1.37
N ILE A 43 3.49 5.06 0.20
CA ILE A 43 4.32 6.22 -0.14
C ILE A 43 3.50 7.51 -0.12
N ILE A 44 2.30 7.49 -0.69
CA ILE A 44 1.40 8.65 -0.73
C ILE A 44 0.99 9.07 0.69
N TYR A 45 0.51 8.14 1.50
CA TYR A 45 0.14 8.44 2.89
C TYR A 45 1.31 8.98 3.71
N HIS A 46 2.48 8.36 3.56
CA HIS A 46 3.68 8.80 4.26
C HIS A 46 4.06 10.25 3.89
N ARG A 47 4.08 10.57 2.61
CA ARG A 47 4.39 11.94 2.12
C ARG A 47 3.36 12.97 2.56
N LEU A 48 2.10 12.58 2.67
CA LEU A 48 1.03 13.44 3.18
C LEU A 48 0.99 13.51 4.71
N GLY A 49 1.85 12.78 5.42
CA GLY A 49 1.90 12.77 6.87
C GLY A 49 0.66 12.17 7.52
N MET A 50 -0.01 11.26 6.82
CA MET A 50 -1.25 10.61 7.25
C MET A 50 -1.00 9.22 7.82
N LYS A 51 -1.93 8.76 8.67
CA LYS A 51 -2.04 7.34 8.98
C LYS A 51 -2.36 6.54 7.73
N PHE A 52 -1.96 5.29 7.70
CA PHE A 52 -2.36 4.36 6.66
C PHE A 52 -3.84 3.98 6.83
N LEU A 53 -4.68 4.50 5.96
CA LEU A 53 -6.13 4.27 5.93
C LEU A 53 -6.51 3.19 4.90
N SER A 54 -5.59 2.32 4.59
CA SER A 54 -5.73 1.27 3.58
C SER A 54 -4.95 0.02 3.98
N PRO A 55 -5.48 -1.18 3.72
CA PRO A 55 -4.76 -2.43 3.98
C PRO A 55 -3.66 -2.72 2.95
N THR A 56 -3.72 -2.14 1.74
CA THR A 56 -2.74 -2.38 0.66
C THR A 56 -1.46 -1.55 0.84
N ILE A 57 -0.80 -1.72 1.97
CA ILE A 57 0.41 -0.99 2.37
C ILE A 57 1.60 -1.94 2.43
N ASN A 58 2.71 -1.56 1.80
CA ASN A 58 3.96 -2.31 1.81
C ASN A 58 3.80 -3.74 1.27
N MET A 59 2.98 -3.88 0.24
CA MET A 59 2.67 -5.17 -0.39
C MET A 59 2.32 -4.97 -1.86
N PHE A 60 2.21 -6.07 -2.60
CA PHE A 60 1.66 -6.00 -3.95
C PHE A 60 0.67 -7.15 -4.22
N ILE A 61 -0.19 -6.90 -5.18
CA ILE A 61 -1.15 -7.86 -5.72
C ILE A 61 -1.00 -7.80 -7.25
N TRP A 62 -0.88 -8.95 -7.90
CA TRP A 62 -0.81 -8.99 -9.36
C TRP A 62 -2.09 -8.46 -9.99
N GLN A 63 -1.97 -7.94 -11.20
CA GLN A 63 -3.03 -7.19 -11.89
C GLN A 63 -4.39 -7.89 -11.88
N ASP A 64 -4.44 -9.16 -12.27
CA ASP A 64 -5.72 -9.89 -12.38
C ASP A 64 -6.37 -10.11 -11.01
N ASP A 65 -5.57 -10.44 -10.01
CA ASP A 65 -6.03 -10.59 -8.63
C ASP A 65 -6.44 -9.25 -8.00
N PHE A 66 -5.71 -8.19 -8.30
CA PHE A 66 -6.07 -6.84 -7.85
C PHE A 66 -7.40 -6.37 -8.45
N LEU A 67 -7.64 -6.69 -9.72
CA LEU A 67 -8.91 -6.38 -10.37
C LEU A 67 -10.06 -7.12 -9.69
N LYS A 68 -9.92 -8.40 -9.40
CA LYS A 68 -10.91 -9.15 -8.60
C LYS A 68 -11.16 -8.50 -7.25
N PHE A 69 -10.08 -8.15 -6.54
CA PHE A 69 -10.14 -7.52 -5.23
C PHE A 69 -10.95 -6.23 -5.23
N VAL A 70 -10.68 -5.32 -6.17
CA VAL A 70 -11.37 -4.01 -6.21
C VAL A 70 -12.81 -4.11 -6.73
N LEU A 71 -13.13 -5.13 -7.53
CA LEU A 71 -14.48 -5.34 -8.04
C LEU A 71 -15.44 -5.93 -7.00
N ASP A 72 -14.92 -6.57 -5.97
CA ASP A 72 -15.74 -7.16 -4.89
C ASP A 72 -15.08 -6.99 -3.51
N LEU A 73 -14.79 -5.74 -3.17
CA LEU A 73 -14.16 -5.38 -1.90
C LEU A 73 -14.89 -5.94 -0.67
N PRO A 74 -16.23 -5.87 -0.55
CA PRO A 74 -16.91 -6.42 0.62
C PRO A 74 -16.65 -7.91 0.84
N HIS A 75 -16.63 -8.70 -0.22
CA HIS A 75 -16.30 -10.11 -0.16
C HIS A 75 -14.89 -10.35 0.37
N TYR A 76 -13.88 -9.76 -0.31
CA TYR A 76 -12.48 -10.00 0.03
C TYR A 76 -12.08 -9.44 1.39
N LEU A 77 -12.62 -8.29 1.78
CA LEU A 77 -12.37 -7.72 3.11
C LEU A 77 -12.99 -8.55 4.23
N GLY A 78 -14.02 -9.35 3.93
CA GLY A 78 -14.62 -10.31 4.85
C GLY A 78 -13.87 -11.63 4.96
N CYS A 79 -12.95 -11.92 4.05
CA CYS A 79 -12.16 -13.16 4.07
C CYS A 79 -10.97 -13.07 5.02
N GLU A 80 -10.52 -14.22 5.53
CA GLU A 80 -9.31 -14.32 6.34
C GLU A 80 -8.09 -14.59 5.46
N LEU A 81 -6.95 -13.99 5.85
CA LEU A 81 -5.66 -14.29 5.24
C LEU A 81 -5.22 -15.72 5.61
N GLN A 82 -4.90 -16.50 4.59
CA GLN A 82 -4.31 -17.83 4.75
C GLN A 82 -2.90 -17.81 4.19
N PHE A 83 -1.91 -17.76 5.07
CA PHE A 83 -0.51 -17.74 4.66
C PHE A 83 -0.11 -19.11 4.12
N ILE A 84 0.63 -19.08 3.01
CA ILE A 84 1.11 -20.25 2.30
C ILE A 84 2.64 -20.25 2.25
N GLU A 85 3.24 -21.42 2.18
CA GLU A 85 4.67 -21.57 1.93
C GLU A 85 4.96 -21.35 0.45
N THR A 86 5.94 -20.49 0.19
CA THR A 86 6.44 -20.20 -1.17
C THR A 86 7.96 -20.09 -1.13
N GLU A 87 8.59 -19.98 -2.30
CA GLU A 87 10.03 -19.71 -2.42
C GLU A 87 10.40 -18.26 -2.13
N GLU A 88 9.39 -17.38 -1.94
CA GLU A 88 9.63 -15.98 -1.66
C GLU A 88 10.20 -15.75 -0.25
N PRO A 89 11.13 -14.80 -0.08
CA PRO A 89 11.74 -14.51 1.22
C PRO A 89 10.83 -13.72 2.18
N TYR A 90 9.61 -13.48 1.81
CA TYR A 90 8.61 -12.71 2.57
C TYR A 90 7.27 -13.45 2.62
N PRO A 91 6.36 -13.07 3.53
CA PRO A 91 5.05 -13.73 3.63
C PRO A 91 4.21 -13.57 2.37
N VAL A 92 3.56 -14.65 1.97
CA VAL A 92 2.57 -14.70 0.91
C VAL A 92 1.30 -15.32 1.46
N ALA A 93 0.15 -14.73 1.17
CA ALA A 93 -1.14 -15.23 1.65
C ALA A 93 -2.14 -15.37 0.51
N MET A 94 -3.03 -16.33 0.66
CA MET A 94 -4.28 -16.40 -0.09
C MET A 94 -5.36 -15.61 0.65
N LEU A 95 -6.10 -14.82 -0.07
CA LEU A 95 -7.33 -14.18 0.38
C LEU A 95 -8.45 -14.71 -0.54
N ASP A 96 -9.10 -15.79 -0.11
CA ASP A 96 -9.95 -16.60 -0.97
C ASP A 96 -9.18 -17.08 -2.22
N ASP A 97 -9.56 -16.65 -3.42
CA ASP A 97 -8.95 -17.07 -4.69
C ASP A 97 -7.88 -16.12 -5.22
N ILE A 98 -7.52 -15.08 -4.46
CA ILE A 98 -6.45 -14.12 -4.83
C ILE A 98 -5.22 -14.28 -3.95
N LYS A 99 -4.07 -13.89 -4.48
CA LYS A 99 -2.79 -14.00 -3.80
C LYS A 99 -2.22 -12.63 -3.47
N LEU A 100 -1.82 -12.45 -2.21
CA LEU A 100 -1.25 -11.23 -1.67
C LEU A 100 0.22 -11.45 -1.30
N TYR A 101 1.10 -10.57 -1.76
CA TYR A 101 2.54 -10.63 -1.54
C TYR A 101 2.98 -9.52 -0.59
N PHE A 102 3.31 -9.91 0.64
CA PHE A 102 3.70 -8.98 1.71
C PHE A 102 5.21 -8.74 1.71
N ASN A 103 5.72 -8.21 0.61
CA ASN A 103 7.14 -8.12 0.31
C ASN A 103 7.96 -7.19 1.22
N HIS A 104 7.33 -6.35 2.01
CA HIS A 104 7.99 -5.48 2.99
C HIS A 104 7.70 -5.87 4.44
N TYR A 105 7.17 -7.05 4.67
CA TYR A 105 6.94 -7.61 6.00
C TYR A 105 7.92 -8.73 6.31
N LYS A 106 8.30 -8.87 7.57
CA LYS A 106 9.24 -9.90 8.01
C LYS A 106 8.56 -11.21 8.37
N THR A 107 7.37 -11.14 8.96
CA THR A 107 6.64 -12.31 9.45
C THR A 107 5.18 -12.30 9.01
N ALA A 108 4.57 -13.48 8.94
CA ALA A 108 3.16 -13.65 8.66
C ALA A 108 2.27 -13.00 9.73
N GLU A 109 2.68 -13.08 10.99
CA GLU A 109 1.96 -12.47 12.11
C GLU A 109 1.91 -10.96 11.98
N GLU A 110 3.03 -10.31 11.66
CA GLU A 110 3.09 -8.86 11.41
C GLU A 110 2.20 -8.46 10.24
N ALA A 111 2.26 -9.20 9.13
CA ALA A 111 1.46 -8.93 7.94
C ALA A 111 -0.04 -9.04 8.26
N ARG A 112 -0.46 -10.09 8.98
CA ARG A 112 -1.86 -10.29 9.41
C ARG A 112 -2.33 -9.17 10.32
N GLU A 113 -1.56 -8.85 11.35
CA GLU A 113 -1.90 -7.79 12.31
C GLU A 113 -2.12 -6.45 11.61
N LYS A 114 -1.18 -6.06 10.74
CA LYS A 114 -1.26 -4.79 10.00
C LYS A 114 -2.41 -4.78 8.99
N TRP A 115 -2.66 -5.88 8.31
CA TRP A 115 -3.78 -6.03 7.39
C TRP A 115 -5.11 -5.82 8.13
N GLU A 116 -5.34 -6.54 9.22
CA GLU A 116 -6.58 -6.46 10.00
C GLU A 116 -6.78 -5.09 10.66
N GLU A 117 -5.71 -4.50 11.20
CA GLU A 117 -5.75 -3.17 11.79
C GLU A 117 -6.11 -2.09 10.76
N ARG A 118 -5.49 -2.13 9.58
CA ARG A 118 -5.69 -1.13 8.54
C ARG A 118 -7.02 -1.29 7.80
N LYS A 119 -7.54 -2.50 7.66
CA LYS A 119 -8.89 -2.73 7.13
C LYS A 119 -9.94 -1.92 7.90
N LYS A 120 -9.82 -1.88 9.22
CA LYS A 120 -10.76 -1.17 10.11
C LYS A 120 -10.75 0.34 9.91
N ARG A 121 -9.71 0.89 9.29
CA ARG A 121 -9.55 2.32 9.05
C ARG A 121 -10.07 2.77 7.68
N MET A 122 -10.59 1.86 6.88
CA MET A 122 -11.02 2.16 5.51
C MET A 122 -12.24 3.08 5.47
N HIS A 123 -12.21 4.01 4.55
CA HIS A 123 -13.34 4.86 4.17
C HIS A 123 -13.93 4.34 2.86
N MET A 124 -14.92 3.46 2.96
CA MET A 124 -15.54 2.79 1.81
C MET A 124 -16.35 3.74 0.92
N ASP A 125 -16.72 4.89 1.44
CA ASP A 125 -17.45 5.95 0.73
C ASP A 125 -16.52 6.90 -0.05
N ASN A 126 -15.21 6.78 0.11
CA ASN A 126 -14.23 7.65 -0.53
C ASN A 126 -12.96 6.88 -0.92
N LEU A 127 -13.08 6.12 -2.00
CA LEU A 127 -12.02 5.23 -2.50
C LEU A 127 -11.30 5.82 -3.71
N PHE A 128 -9.97 5.76 -3.66
CA PHE A 128 -9.10 5.99 -4.81
C PHE A 128 -8.37 4.69 -5.12
N ILE A 129 -8.37 4.29 -6.38
CA ILE A 129 -7.81 3.02 -6.82
C ILE A 129 -6.73 3.27 -7.87
N LEU A 130 -5.54 2.73 -7.63
CA LEU A 130 -4.43 2.74 -8.57
C LEU A 130 -3.98 1.32 -8.88
N MET A 131 -4.11 0.94 -10.13
CA MET A 131 -3.60 -0.33 -10.62
C MET A 131 -2.38 -0.10 -11.49
N TYR A 132 -1.28 -0.73 -11.10
CA TYR A 132 -0.07 -0.77 -11.91
C TYR A 132 -0.14 -1.96 -12.88
N LYS A 133 0.01 -1.68 -14.16
CA LYS A 133 0.13 -2.69 -15.21
C LYS A 133 1.59 -2.78 -15.64
N LYS A 134 2.16 -3.96 -15.50
CA LYS A 134 3.46 -4.26 -16.08
C LYS A 134 3.25 -4.58 -17.57
N GLU A 135 3.90 -3.83 -18.46
CA GLU A 135 3.95 -4.14 -19.89
C GLU A 135 4.84 -5.36 -20.17
#